data_da554bdd6b27046d719fb7be38d4f6d0
#
_entry.id   da554bdd6b27046d719fb7be38d4f6d0
#
_cell.length_a   1.000
_cell.length_b   1.000
_cell.length_c   1.000
_cell.angle_alpha   90.00
_cell.angle_beta   90.00
_cell.angle_gamma   90.00
#
_symmetry.space_group_name_H-M   'P 1'
#
loop_
_entity.id
_entity.type
_entity.pdbx_description
1 polymer ?
#
loop_
_entity_poly.entity_id
_entity_poly.type
_entity_poly.pdbx_seq_one_letter_code
_entity_poly.pdbx_strand_id
1 'polypeptide(L)'
;MVDFPRIPSFAPEFFSVARTRDTGRFKQFRKGVAQLDEEGVVQVLRDPDLGDQAPVLAAVGPMQFDVAVHRLENEFGAPVELSPTSYTVARRTDEASAGALRAMRGVDVLSRADGTMLALFESRYWLDRLLAENPDLTLEPLVAGELA
;
A
#
# COMPACT_ATOMS: atom_id res chain seq x y z
N MET A 1 -3.22 10.24 29.35
CA MET A 1 -3.47 9.07 28.59
C MET A 1 -2.27 8.17 28.61
N VAL A 2 -2.53 6.97 28.82
CA VAL A 2 -1.45 6.05 28.69
C VAL A 2 -1.13 5.95 27.25
N ASP A 3 0.02 6.37 26.94
CA ASP A 3 0.50 6.11 25.64
C ASP A 3 0.97 4.71 25.62
N PHE A 4 0.19 3.86 25.00
CA PHE A 4 0.69 2.57 24.73
C PHE A 4 1.94 2.74 23.90
N PRO A 5 3.00 2.02 24.22
CA PRO A 5 4.10 1.94 23.30
C PRO A 5 3.48 1.51 21.98
N ARG A 6 3.68 2.33 21.00
CA ARG A 6 3.14 2.01 19.70
C ARG A 6 3.67 0.67 19.25
N ILE A 7 2.76 -0.22 18.88
CA ILE A 7 3.18 -1.48 18.31
C ILE A 7 4.02 -1.17 17.09
N PRO A 8 5.23 -1.71 16.99
CA PRO A 8 6.07 -1.42 15.84
C PRO A 8 5.34 -1.76 14.55
N SER A 9 5.30 -0.81 13.64
CA SER A 9 4.78 -1.04 12.30
C SER A 9 5.92 -1.57 11.46
N PHE A 10 5.76 -2.78 10.98
CA PHE A 10 6.74 -3.34 10.07
C PHE A 10 6.43 -2.88 8.66
N ALA A 11 7.46 -2.73 7.85
CA ALA A 11 7.27 -2.40 6.46
C ALA A 11 6.51 -3.53 5.77
N PRO A 12 5.49 -3.22 4.98
CA PRO A 12 4.76 -4.27 4.27
C PRO A 12 5.63 -4.92 3.22
N GLU A 13 5.40 -6.21 3.00
CA GLU A 13 6.14 -6.99 2.02
C GLU A 13 5.23 -7.67 0.99
N PHE A 14 3.92 -7.58 1.20
CA PHE A 14 2.94 -8.18 0.31
C PHE A 14 1.99 -7.11 -0.20
N PHE A 15 1.78 -7.09 -1.51
CA PHE A 15 0.97 -6.06 -2.16
C PHE A 15 0.03 -6.71 -3.15
N SER A 16 -1.26 -6.50 -2.99
CA SER A 16 -2.28 -7.05 -3.88
C SER A 16 -3.25 -5.97 -4.32
N VAL A 17 -3.64 -6.02 -5.58
CA VAL A 17 -4.67 -5.11 -6.10
C VAL A 17 -6.03 -5.66 -5.71
N ALA A 18 -6.87 -4.83 -5.12
CA ALA A 18 -8.21 -5.22 -4.71
C ALA A 18 -9.23 -4.65 -5.67
N ARG A 19 -10.15 -5.51 -6.14
CA ARG A 19 -11.26 -5.08 -6.99
C ARG A 19 -12.53 -5.70 -6.49
N THR A 20 -13.62 -4.93 -6.53
CA THR A 20 -14.92 -5.49 -6.19
C THR A 20 -15.35 -6.46 -7.28
N ARG A 21 -15.94 -7.58 -6.87
CA ARG A 21 -16.52 -8.55 -7.80
C ARG A 21 -17.93 -8.16 -8.21
N ASP A 22 -18.51 -7.18 -7.54
CA ASP A 22 -19.86 -6.72 -7.79
C ASP A 22 -19.85 -5.18 -7.81
N THR A 23 -19.95 -4.61 -8.97
CA THR A 23 -19.92 -3.15 -9.13
C THR A 23 -21.11 -2.47 -8.43
N GLY A 24 -22.20 -3.19 -8.23
CA GLY A 24 -23.34 -2.68 -7.47
C GLY A 24 -23.04 -2.50 -5.99
N ARG A 25 -21.94 -3.08 -5.53
CA ARG A 25 -21.50 -2.98 -4.13
C ARG A 25 -20.26 -2.11 -3.98
N PHE A 26 -19.96 -1.30 -4.97
CA PHE A 26 -18.74 -0.49 -4.94
C PHE A 26 -18.69 0.44 -3.73
N LYS A 27 -19.82 1.01 -3.34
CA LYS A 27 -19.87 1.90 -2.18
C LYS A 27 -19.51 1.17 -0.90
N GLN A 28 -20.03 -0.04 -0.73
CA GLN A 28 -19.71 -0.88 0.42
C GLN A 28 -18.23 -1.30 0.38
N PHE A 29 -17.71 -1.61 -0.80
CA PHE A 29 -16.32 -1.95 -0.98
C PHE A 29 -15.41 -0.81 -0.52
N ARG A 30 -15.68 0.41 -0.99
CA ARG A 30 -14.91 1.59 -0.61
C ARG A 30 -14.93 1.82 0.90
N LYS A 31 -16.11 1.70 1.49
CA LYS A 31 -16.27 1.90 2.92
C LYS A 31 -15.50 0.84 3.71
N GLY A 32 -15.61 -0.39 3.27
CA GLY A 32 -14.91 -1.50 3.96
C GLY A 32 -13.40 -1.39 3.87
N VAL A 33 -12.89 -1.03 2.70
CA VAL A 33 -11.45 -0.85 2.50
C VAL A 33 -10.93 0.27 3.41
N ALA A 34 -11.65 1.38 3.48
CA ALA A 34 -11.25 2.50 4.35
C ALA A 34 -11.24 2.09 5.82
N GLN A 35 -12.23 1.29 6.22
CA GLN A 35 -12.32 0.82 7.60
C GLN A 35 -11.16 -0.11 7.95
N LEU A 36 -10.80 -1.01 7.05
CA LEU A 36 -9.68 -1.92 7.28
C LEU A 36 -8.35 -1.19 7.38
N ASP A 37 -8.18 -0.13 6.60
CA ASP A 37 -7.01 0.73 6.68
C ASP A 37 -6.95 1.44 8.04
N GLU A 38 -8.07 1.98 8.46
CA GLU A 38 -8.17 2.69 9.73
C GLU A 38 -7.87 1.76 10.91
N GLU A 39 -8.30 0.52 10.83
CA GLU A 39 -8.05 -0.48 11.88
C GLU A 39 -6.64 -1.08 11.81
N GLY A 40 -5.91 -0.81 10.75
CA GLY A 40 -4.56 -1.33 10.61
C GLY A 40 -4.47 -2.77 10.15
N VAL A 41 -5.55 -3.34 9.65
CA VAL A 41 -5.54 -4.71 9.12
C VAL A 41 -4.65 -4.76 7.89
N VAL A 42 -4.80 -3.78 7.01
CA VAL A 42 -3.96 -3.60 5.83
C VAL A 42 -3.68 -2.11 5.68
N GLN A 43 -2.67 -1.78 4.90
CA GLN A 43 -2.46 -0.40 4.45
C GLN A 43 -3.05 -0.27 3.06
N VAL A 44 -3.74 0.81 2.81
CA VAL A 44 -4.39 1.02 1.51
C VAL A 44 -3.61 2.07 0.74
N LEU A 45 -3.15 1.68 -0.43
CA LEU A 45 -2.39 2.55 -1.32
C LEU A 45 -3.20 2.79 -2.57
N ARG A 46 -3.22 4.03 -3.04
CA ARG A 46 -4.01 4.41 -4.20
C ARG A 46 -3.14 5.04 -5.26
N ASP A 47 -3.39 4.64 -6.49
CA ASP A 47 -2.82 5.32 -7.64
C ASP A 47 -3.71 6.52 -7.93
N PRO A 48 -3.16 7.73 -8.00
CA PRO A 48 -3.99 8.92 -8.27
C PRO A 48 -4.78 8.82 -9.57
N ASP A 49 -4.26 8.09 -10.55
CA ASP A 49 -4.95 7.95 -11.83
C ASP A 49 -6.10 6.94 -11.79
N LEU A 50 -6.04 5.96 -10.90
CA LEU A 50 -7.05 4.93 -10.78
C LEU A 50 -8.08 5.21 -9.68
N GLY A 51 -7.74 6.09 -8.75
CA GLY A 51 -8.64 6.44 -7.65
C GLY A 51 -8.96 5.26 -6.76
N ASP A 52 -10.25 5.09 -6.43
CA ASP A 52 -10.71 4.06 -5.51
C ASP A 52 -11.10 2.75 -6.18
N GLN A 53 -10.99 2.66 -7.50
CA GLN A 53 -11.48 1.48 -8.22
C GLN A 53 -10.63 0.24 -7.99
N ALA A 54 -9.33 0.43 -7.87
CA ALA A 54 -8.40 -0.68 -7.72
C ALA A 54 -7.28 -0.31 -6.77
N PRO A 55 -7.59 -0.15 -5.47
CA PRO A 55 -6.55 0.16 -4.49
C PRO A 55 -5.60 -1.02 -4.33
N VAL A 56 -4.37 -0.73 -3.94
CA VAL A 56 -3.41 -1.76 -3.58
C VAL A 56 -3.45 -1.92 -2.08
N LEU A 57 -3.69 -3.16 -1.63
CA LEU A 57 -3.64 -3.48 -0.21
C LEU A 57 -2.25 -3.98 0.11
N ALA A 58 -1.64 -3.40 1.13
CA ALA A 58 -0.30 -3.77 1.56
C ALA A 58 -0.36 -4.41 2.94
N ALA A 59 0.37 -5.47 3.14
CA ALA A 59 0.35 -6.23 4.39
C ALA A 59 1.73 -6.76 4.73
N VAL A 60 1.95 -6.99 6.01
CA VAL A 60 3.19 -7.59 6.51
C VAL A 60 3.21 -9.09 6.22
N GLY A 61 2.04 -9.72 6.26
CA GLY A 61 1.91 -11.15 5.98
C GLY A 61 0.67 -11.46 5.18
N PRO A 62 0.60 -12.62 4.53
CA PRO A 62 -0.53 -12.96 3.67
C PRO A 62 -1.84 -13.21 4.43
N MET A 63 -1.77 -13.55 5.71
CA MET A 63 -2.98 -13.78 6.50
C MET A 63 -3.85 -12.55 6.63
N GLN A 64 -3.24 -11.37 6.60
CA GLN A 64 -4.00 -10.13 6.67
C GLN A 64 -4.91 -9.95 5.47
N PHE A 65 -4.50 -10.48 4.31
CA PHE A 65 -5.36 -10.47 3.14
C PHE A 65 -6.57 -11.36 3.32
N ASP A 66 -6.39 -12.53 3.95
CA ASP A 66 -7.50 -13.43 4.23
C ASP A 66 -8.52 -12.75 5.15
N VAL A 67 -8.03 -12.06 6.17
CA VAL A 67 -8.90 -11.30 7.08
C VAL A 67 -9.63 -10.21 6.31
N ALA A 68 -8.93 -9.48 5.46
CA ALA A 68 -9.54 -8.39 4.69
C ALA A 68 -10.63 -8.91 3.77
N VAL A 69 -10.37 -10.00 3.04
CA VAL A 69 -11.35 -10.59 2.14
C VAL A 69 -12.59 -11.05 2.92
N HIS A 70 -12.37 -11.76 4.01
CA HIS A 70 -13.45 -12.26 4.83
C HIS A 70 -14.34 -11.13 5.36
N ARG A 71 -13.72 -10.08 5.85
CA ARG A 71 -14.46 -8.96 6.40
C ARG A 71 -15.22 -8.19 5.33
N LEU A 72 -14.58 -7.97 4.18
CA LEU A 72 -15.25 -7.26 3.08
C LEU A 72 -16.49 -8.03 2.61
N GLU A 73 -16.41 -9.34 2.53
CA GLU A 73 -17.54 -10.15 2.10
C GLU A 73 -18.64 -10.23 3.15
N ASN A 74 -18.27 -10.44 4.41
CA ASN A 74 -19.23 -10.76 5.46
C ASN A 74 -19.71 -9.57 6.28
N GLU A 75 -18.88 -8.56 6.50
CA GLU A 75 -19.28 -7.38 7.25
C GLU A 75 -19.81 -6.27 6.36
N PHE A 76 -19.25 -6.13 5.17
CA PHE A 76 -19.61 -5.03 4.28
C PHE A 76 -20.43 -5.48 3.08
N GLY A 77 -20.59 -6.78 2.91
CA GLY A 77 -21.36 -7.31 1.80
C GLY A 77 -20.76 -7.00 0.43
N ALA A 78 -19.44 -6.86 0.37
CA ALA A 78 -18.75 -6.49 -0.85
C ALA A 78 -17.73 -7.57 -1.21
N PRO A 79 -18.12 -8.59 -1.97
CA PRO A 79 -17.18 -9.58 -2.43
C PRO A 79 -16.03 -8.95 -3.18
N VAL A 80 -14.82 -9.39 -2.93
CA VAL A 80 -13.62 -8.78 -3.46
C VAL A 80 -12.70 -9.84 -4.07
N GLU A 81 -11.97 -9.43 -5.09
CA GLU A 81 -10.92 -10.23 -5.69
C GLU A 81 -9.60 -9.54 -5.46
N LEU A 82 -8.62 -10.29 -4.96
CA LEU A 82 -7.26 -9.80 -4.79
C LEU A 82 -6.36 -10.40 -5.84
N SER A 83 -5.61 -9.53 -6.51
CA SER A 83 -4.62 -9.95 -7.50
C SER A 83 -3.23 -9.61 -6.97
N PRO A 84 -2.39 -10.60 -6.68
CA PRO A 84 -1.04 -10.31 -6.20
C PRO A 84 -0.24 -9.53 -7.22
N THR A 85 0.64 -8.66 -6.71
CA THR A 85 1.57 -7.93 -7.56
C THR A 85 2.96 -8.54 -7.44
N SER A 86 3.87 -8.08 -8.27
CA SER A 86 5.27 -8.51 -8.18
C SER A 86 6.09 -7.67 -7.19
N TYR A 87 5.50 -6.66 -6.58
CA TYR A 87 6.23 -5.79 -5.67
C TYR A 87 6.50 -6.47 -4.34
N THR A 88 7.71 -6.27 -3.81
CA THR A 88 8.12 -6.82 -2.53
C THR A 88 8.74 -5.80 -1.60
N VAL A 89 9.03 -4.60 -2.11
CA VAL A 89 9.71 -3.55 -1.32
C VAL A 89 9.00 -2.24 -1.51
N ALA A 90 8.80 -1.51 -0.41
CA ALA A 90 8.23 -0.17 -0.44
C ALA A 90 9.17 0.80 0.25
N ARG A 91 9.25 2.01 -0.29
CA ARG A 91 10.01 3.11 0.29
C ARG A 91 9.20 4.38 0.27
N ARG A 92 9.34 5.20 1.31
CA ARG A 92 8.67 6.50 1.34
C ARG A 92 9.42 7.46 0.44
N THR A 93 8.69 8.23 -0.35
CA THR A 93 9.29 9.21 -1.25
C THR A 93 8.58 10.55 -1.11
N ASP A 94 9.08 11.55 -1.80
CA ASP A 94 8.46 12.87 -1.83
C ASP A 94 7.92 13.19 -3.23
N GLU A 95 7.24 14.32 -3.33
CA GLU A 95 6.58 14.70 -4.57
C GLU A 95 7.58 14.93 -5.71
N ALA A 96 8.72 15.54 -5.40
CA ALA A 96 9.74 15.80 -6.40
C ALA A 96 10.33 14.50 -6.96
N SER A 97 10.65 13.56 -6.06
CA SER A 97 11.19 12.27 -6.46
C SER A 97 10.13 11.42 -7.17
N ALA A 98 8.87 11.53 -6.74
CA ALA A 98 7.78 10.79 -7.35
C ALA A 98 7.63 11.10 -8.83
N GLY A 99 7.80 12.35 -9.22
CA GLY A 99 7.74 12.75 -10.63
C GLY A 99 8.77 12.02 -11.47
N ALA A 100 9.99 11.92 -10.97
CA ALA A 100 11.07 11.21 -11.66
C ALA A 100 10.83 9.70 -11.66
N LEU A 101 10.36 9.16 -10.52
CA LEU A 101 10.12 7.73 -10.38
C LEU A 101 9.01 7.21 -11.32
N ARG A 102 7.97 8.02 -11.52
CA ARG A 102 6.86 7.62 -12.40
C ARG A 102 7.29 7.44 -13.85
N ALA A 103 8.38 8.05 -14.25
CA ALA A 103 8.91 7.90 -15.59
C ALA A 103 9.81 6.68 -15.73
N MET A 104 10.10 5.99 -14.66
CA MET A 104 11.02 4.85 -14.65
C MET A 104 10.27 3.53 -14.71
N ARG A 105 10.95 2.50 -15.22
CA ARG A 105 10.40 1.15 -15.25
C ARG A 105 10.68 0.44 -13.95
N GLY A 106 9.80 -0.47 -13.57
CA GLY A 106 10.00 -1.34 -12.41
C GLY A 106 9.69 -0.68 -11.09
N VAL A 107 9.11 0.52 -11.10
CA VAL A 107 8.71 1.22 -9.90
C VAL A 107 7.34 1.86 -10.12
N ASP A 108 6.47 1.74 -9.11
CA ASP A 108 5.20 2.44 -9.07
C ASP A 108 5.17 3.36 -7.87
N VAL A 109 4.51 4.49 -8.01
CA VAL A 109 4.33 5.43 -6.90
C VAL A 109 2.85 5.51 -6.57
N LEU A 110 2.53 5.15 -5.33
CA LEU A 110 1.16 5.15 -4.84
C LEU A 110 1.08 6.04 -3.60
N SER A 111 -0.12 6.43 -3.23
CA SER A 111 -0.33 7.31 -2.09
C SER A 111 -1.17 6.65 -1.02
N ARG A 112 -0.83 6.92 0.24
CA ARG A 112 -1.66 6.54 1.38
C ARG A 112 -2.73 7.61 1.60
N ALA A 113 -3.72 7.26 2.44
CA ALA A 113 -4.81 8.17 2.75
C ALA A 113 -4.35 9.49 3.36
N ASP A 114 -3.22 9.47 4.07
CA ASP A 114 -2.66 10.67 4.71
C ASP A 114 -1.79 11.51 3.77
N GLY A 115 -1.69 11.11 2.51
CA GLY A 115 -0.89 11.83 1.53
C GLY A 115 0.54 11.34 1.38
N THR A 116 0.97 10.41 2.23
CA THR A 116 2.31 9.85 2.13
C THR A 116 2.45 9.09 0.82
N MET A 117 3.52 9.37 0.08
CA MET A 117 3.78 8.69 -1.19
C MET A 117 4.78 7.57 -0.98
N LEU A 118 4.46 6.41 -1.56
CA LEU A 118 5.31 5.24 -1.47
C LEU A 118 5.71 4.78 -2.86
N ALA A 119 6.99 4.47 -3.01
CA ALA A 119 7.52 3.88 -4.22
C ALA A 119 7.62 2.37 -4.00
N LEU A 120 7.05 1.60 -4.91
CA LEU A 120 7.03 0.14 -4.84
C LEU A 120 7.99 -0.45 -5.86
N PHE A 121 8.79 -1.41 -5.42
CA PHE A 121 9.82 -2.05 -6.24
C PHE A 121 9.62 -3.56 -6.24
N GLU A 122 9.97 -4.20 -7.33
CA GLU A 122 9.86 -5.65 -7.44
C GLU A 122 10.92 -6.36 -6.59
N SER A 123 12.09 -5.75 -6.41
CA SER A 123 13.14 -6.37 -5.62
C SER A 123 14.07 -5.33 -5.02
N ARG A 124 14.79 -5.77 -3.98
CA ARG A 124 15.81 -4.96 -3.34
C ARG A 124 16.93 -4.60 -4.32
N TYR A 125 17.20 -5.50 -5.23
CA TYR A 125 18.22 -5.27 -6.26
C TYR A 125 17.87 -4.06 -7.12
N TRP A 126 16.63 -3.96 -7.57
CA TRP A 126 16.19 -2.83 -8.38
C TRP A 126 16.22 -1.53 -7.61
N LEU A 127 15.82 -1.57 -6.34
CA LEU A 127 15.88 -0.40 -5.49
C LEU A 127 17.32 0.09 -5.34
N ASP A 128 18.24 -0.80 -5.01
CA ASP A 128 19.64 -0.44 -4.80
C ASP A 128 20.27 0.10 -6.07
N ARG A 129 19.97 -0.51 -7.20
CA ARG A 129 20.47 -0.06 -8.49
C ARG A 129 19.95 1.32 -8.85
N LEU A 130 18.68 1.54 -8.63
CA LEU A 130 18.05 2.82 -8.93
C LEU A 130 18.64 3.93 -8.07
N LEU A 131 18.88 3.66 -6.79
CA LEU A 131 19.51 4.62 -5.90
C LEU A 131 20.95 4.92 -6.31
N ALA A 132 21.68 3.91 -6.76
CA ALA A 132 23.06 4.11 -7.22
C ALA A 132 23.12 5.00 -8.47
N GLU A 133 22.14 4.84 -9.35
CA GLU A 133 22.08 5.63 -10.58
C GLU A 133 21.46 7.01 -10.37
N ASN A 134 20.67 7.17 -9.30
CA ASN A 134 19.94 8.41 -9.02
C ASN A 134 20.05 8.76 -7.54
N PRO A 135 21.23 9.16 -7.07
CA PRO A 135 21.43 9.37 -5.63
C PRO A 135 20.66 10.55 -5.05
N ASP A 136 20.09 11.40 -5.88
CA ASP A 136 19.31 12.55 -5.41
C ASP A 136 17.85 12.20 -5.09
N LEU A 137 17.42 10.98 -5.39
CA LEU A 137 16.05 10.59 -5.10
C LEU A 137 15.85 10.33 -3.62
N THR A 138 14.69 10.75 -3.11
CA THR A 138 14.32 10.49 -1.72
C THR A 138 13.59 9.16 -1.66
N LEU A 139 14.24 8.16 -1.08
CA LEU A 139 13.66 6.82 -0.89
C LEU A 139 14.03 6.35 0.51
N GLU A 140 13.10 6.52 1.44
CA GLU A 140 13.34 6.25 2.85
C GLU A 140 12.69 4.95 3.29
N PRO A 141 13.34 4.18 4.16
CA PRO A 141 12.75 2.92 4.65
C PRO A 141 11.47 3.17 5.43
N LEU A 142 10.58 2.17 5.40
CA LEU A 142 9.35 2.18 6.16
C LEU A 142 9.49 1.24 7.35
N VAL A 143 10.28 1.64 8.35
CA VAL A 143 10.52 0.79 9.51
C VAL A 143 9.98 1.47 10.76
N ALA A 144 9.75 0.67 11.78
CA ALA A 144 9.33 1.18 13.07
C ALA A 144 10.39 2.14 13.59
N GLY A 145 9.98 3.23 14.17
CA GLY A 145 10.90 4.21 14.72
C GLY A 145 11.20 5.36 13.78
N GLU A 146 11.17 5.16 12.49
CA GLU A 146 11.35 6.31 11.60
C GLU A 146 10.10 7.16 11.55
N LEU A 147 9.00 6.59 12.00
CA LEU A 147 7.74 7.30 12.08
C LEU A 147 7.61 8.13 13.34
N ALA A 148 8.59 8.04 14.17
CA ALA A 148 8.61 8.81 15.41
C ALA A 148 8.84 10.28 15.11
#